data_199e358f2c8f9bb37c4e6f18541a361c
#
_entry.id   199e358f2c8f9bb37c4e6f18541a361c
#
_cell.length_a   1.000
_cell.length_b   1.000
_cell.length_c   1.000
_cell.angle_alpha   90.00
_cell.angle_beta   90.00
_cell.angle_gamma   90.00
#
_symmetry.space_group_name_H-M   'P 1'
#
loop_
_entity.id
_entity.type
_entity.pdbx_description
1 polymer ?
#
loop_
_entity_poly.entity_id
_entity_poly.type
_entity_poly.pdbx_seq_one_letter_code
_entity_poly.pdbx_strand_id
1 'polypeptide(L)'
;GPQADGGSVDAYLACWRERAVWISGVSGGEKRLGFMNREFDVARESPAAWNKFYKDIEGNVLWLTHGILDLETGKQVEDPNYPGTQFEEKYKELWGEYPTGELYDAYKLTRNWRDVIQKSLWVRGDNPNTEKLREALKAMLADEESMAEIKALAGDYPWIVGEDGPAMLEFLKGLITEDALKAAVRWNQEAYGFPSVYKPQLVE
;
A
#
# COMPACT_ATOMS: atom_id res chain seq x y z
N GLY A 1 -16.25 -6.12 4.43
CA GLY A 1 -16.64 -4.81 3.92
C GLY A 1 -15.55 -4.27 3.01
N PRO A 2 -15.84 -3.36 2.07
CA PRO A 2 -14.81 -2.69 1.32
C PRO A 2 -13.89 -2.04 2.34
N GLN A 3 -12.69 -2.55 2.45
CA GLN A 3 -11.71 -1.90 3.28
C GLN A 3 -11.40 -0.56 2.60
N ALA A 4 -11.37 0.49 3.36
CA ALA A 4 -10.83 1.77 2.98
C ALA A 4 -9.32 1.62 2.71
N ASP A 5 -9.01 0.78 1.77
CA ASP A 5 -7.67 0.70 1.27
C ASP A 5 -7.61 1.66 0.08
N GLY A 6 -6.59 2.47 -0.01
CA GLY A 6 -6.42 3.48 -1.04
C GLY A 6 -6.54 2.98 -2.49
N GLY A 7 -6.84 1.70 -2.70
CA GLY A 7 -6.93 1.08 -4.01
C GLY A 7 -7.96 1.69 -4.97
N SER A 8 -9.02 2.28 -4.42
CA SER A 8 -10.01 2.99 -5.24
C SER A 8 -9.56 4.37 -5.66
N VAL A 9 -8.78 5.02 -4.81
CA VAL A 9 -8.23 6.34 -5.12
C VAL A 9 -7.18 6.21 -6.21
N ASP A 10 -6.36 5.16 -6.15
CA ASP A 10 -5.38 4.83 -7.17
C ASP A 10 -6.03 4.67 -8.55
N ALA A 11 -7.05 3.83 -8.62
CA ALA A 11 -7.75 3.57 -9.87
C ALA A 11 -8.44 4.83 -10.40
N TYR A 12 -9.08 5.60 -9.52
CA TYR A 12 -9.69 6.88 -9.88
C TYR A 12 -8.67 7.87 -10.44
N LEU A 13 -7.57 8.08 -9.71
CA LEU A 13 -6.54 9.05 -10.10
C LEU A 13 -5.77 8.60 -11.33
N ALA A 14 -5.37 7.32 -11.37
CA ALA A 14 -4.45 6.85 -12.39
C ALA A 14 -5.09 6.62 -13.74
N CYS A 15 -6.29 6.04 -13.77
CA CYS A 15 -6.80 5.51 -15.01
C CYS A 15 -7.81 6.41 -15.71
N TRP A 16 -8.86 6.84 -15.02
CA TRP A 16 -10.01 7.43 -15.73
C TRP A 16 -10.62 8.66 -15.05
N ARG A 17 -10.17 8.99 -13.86
CA ARG A 17 -10.84 9.97 -12.98
C ARG A 17 -12.34 9.65 -12.80
N GLU A 18 -12.66 8.37 -12.91
CA GLU A 18 -14.01 7.80 -12.80
C GLU A 18 -14.12 6.94 -11.54
N ARG A 19 -15.31 6.84 -10.99
CA ARG A 19 -15.53 6.03 -9.79
C ARG A 19 -15.49 4.56 -10.14
N ALA A 20 -14.69 3.79 -9.41
CA ALA A 20 -14.71 2.34 -9.51
C ALA A 20 -15.96 1.76 -8.84
N VAL A 21 -16.57 0.78 -9.48
CA VAL A 21 -17.63 -0.04 -8.88
C VAL A 21 -16.99 -1.17 -8.11
N TRP A 22 -17.24 -1.21 -6.80
CA TRP A 22 -16.66 -2.25 -5.94
C TRP A 22 -17.52 -3.47 -5.85
N ILE A 23 -16.89 -4.63 -6.08
CA ILE A 23 -17.51 -5.93 -5.89
C ILE A 23 -16.98 -6.49 -4.57
N SER A 24 -17.86 -6.55 -3.58
CA SER A 24 -17.54 -7.08 -2.24
C SER A 24 -17.88 -8.56 -2.12
N GLY A 25 -17.27 -9.23 -1.13
CA GLY A 25 -17.55 -10.64 -0.84
C GLY A 25 -16.77 -11.65 -1.70
N VAL A 26 -15.93 -11.17 -2.60
CA VAL A 26 -15.11 -12.02 -3.48
C VAL A 26 -13.84 -12.47 -2.74
N SER A 27 -13.52 -13.73 -2.76
CA SER A 27 -12.25 -14.24 -2.23
C SER A 27 -11.05 -13.83 -3.12
N GLY A 28 -9.83 -13.95 -2.59
CA GLY A 28 -8.63 -13.68 -3.39
C GLY A 28 -8.51 -14.53 -4.65
N GLY A 29 -8.98 -15.79 -4.60
CA GLY A 29 -8.99 -16.68 -5.77
C GLY A 29 -10.00 -16.25 -6.83
N GLU A 30 -11.23 -15.98 -6.41
CA GLU A 30 -12.29 -15.49 -7.31
C GLU A 30 -11.92 -14.15 -7.95
N LYS A 31 -11.36 -13.21 -7.18
CA LYS A 31 -10.85 -11.95 -7.72
C LYS A 31 -9.83 -12.18 -8.84
N ARG A 32 -8.89 -13.10 -8.65
CA ARG A 32 -7.88 -13.42 -9.66
C ARG A 32 -8.50 -14.01 -10.92
N LEU A 33 -9.38 -14.97 -10.76
CA LEU A 33 -10.08 -15.57 -11.89
C LEU A 33 -10.93 -14.53 -12.64
N GLY A 34 -11.69 -13.70 -11.92
CA GLY A 34 -12.50 -12.66 -12.53
C GLY A 34 -11.66 -11.63 -13.32
N PHE A 35 -10.51 -11.24 -12.81
CA PHE A 35 -9.60 -10.37 -13.55
C PHE A 35 -9.01 -11.06 -14.79
N MET A 36 -8.55 -12.31 -14.65
CA MET A 36 -8.00 -13.08 -15.77
C MET A 36 -9.06 -13.35 -16.86
N ASN A 37 -10.31 -13.58 -16.46
CA ASN A 37 -11.45 -13.78 -17.36
C ASN A 37 -12.04 -12.46 -17.90
N ARG A 38 -11.48 -11.30 -17.51
CA ARG A 38 -11.99 -9.96 -17.87
C ARG A 38 -13.42 -9.68 -17.37
N GLU A 39 -13.79 -10.27 -16.26
CA GLU A 39 -15.00 -9.96 -15.51
C GLU A 39 -14.81 -8.72 -14.63
N PHE A 40 -13.56 -8.45 -14.23
CA PHE A 40 -13.13 -7.30 -13.45
C PHE A 40 -12.08 -6.51 -14.20
N ASP A 41 -12.27 -5.21 -14.28
CA ASP A 41 -11.34 -4.29 -14.97
C ASP A 41 -10.12 -3.95 -14.13
N VAL A 42 -10.26 -4.01 -12.80
CA VAL A 42 -9.20 -3.67 -11.85
C VAL A 42 -9.05 -4.75 -10.78
N ALA A 43 -7.83 -5.18 -10.54
CA ALA A 43 -7.50 -6.07 -9.44
C ALA A 43 -6.29 -5.52 -8.67
N ARG A 44 -6.30 -5.71 -7.36
CA ARG A 44 -5.19 -5.34 -6.49
C ARG A 44 -4.57 -6.57 -5.88
N GLU A 45 -3.25 -6.63 -5.94
CA GLU A 45 -2.48 -7.76 -5.42
C GLU A 45 -1.20 -7.32 -4.71
N SER A 46 -0.62 -8.25 -3.95
CA SER A 46 0.74 -8.09 -3.45
C SER A 46 1.75 -8.41 -4.55
N PRO A 47 2.99 -7.92 -4.48
CA PRO A 47 4.05 -8.27 -5.42
C PRO A 47 4.26 -9.79 -5.56
N ALA A 48 4.22 -10.54 -4.46
CA ALA A 48 4.35 -11.99 -4.50
C ALA A 48 3.21 -12.66 -5.28
N ALA A 49 1.97 -12.19 -5.11
CA ALA A 49 0.83 -12.70 -5.87
C ALA A 49 0.89 -12.29 -7.33
N TRP A 50 1.35 -11.06 -7.63
CA TRP A 50 1.56 -10.62 -8.99
C TRP A 50 2.59 -11.51 -9.70
N ASN A 51 3.75 -11.74 -9.12
CA ASN A 51 4.79 -12.60 -9.67
C ASN A 51 4.29 -14.02 -9.95
N LYS A 52 3.38 -14.52 -9.11
CA LYS A 52 2.88 -15.89 -9.23
C LYS A 52 1.75 -16.04 -10.25
N PHE A 53 0.87 -15.05 -10.37
CA PHE A 53 -0.40 -15.21 -11.09
C PHE A 53 -0.59 -14.27 -12.27
N TYR A 54 0.06 -13.12 -12.32
CA TYR A 54 -0.27 -12.06 -13.27
C TYR A 54 0.87 -11.65 -14.20
N LYS A 55 2.11 -11.93 -13.86
CA LYS A 55 3.27 -11.46 -14.63
C LYS A 55 3.25 -11.89 -16.10
N ASP A 56 2.60 -13.01 -16.38
CA ASP A 56 2.53 -13.62 -17.72
C ASP A 56 1.19 -13.33 -18.42
N ILE A 57 0.35 -12.45 -17.88
CA ILE A 57 -0.91 -12.06 -18.55
C ILE A 57 -0.58 -11.22 -19.78
N GLU A 58 -0.98 -11.70 -20.93
CA GLU A 58 -0.88 -10.99 -22.19
C GLU A 58 -2.02 -9.98 -22.38
N GLY A 59 -1.72 -8.88 -23.06
CA GLY A 59 -2.69 -7.89 -23.47
C GLY A 59 -2.44 -6.49 -22.88
N ASN A 60 -3.39 -5.60 -23.07
CA ASN A 60 -3.30 -4.22 -22.58
C ASN A 60 -3.64 -4.15 -21.09
N VAL A 61 -2.66 -4.44 -20.25
CA VAL A 61 -2.77 -4.33 -18.81
C VAL A 61 -1.87 -3.20 -18.30
N LEU A 62 -2.45 -2.24 -17.62
CA LEU A 62 -1.69 -1.21 -16.94
C LEU A 62 -1.31 -1.72 -15.54
N TRP A 63 -0.04 -1.89 -15.31
CA TRP A 63 0.51 -2.23 -14.01
C TRP A 63 0.90 -0.97 -13.25
N LEU A 64 0.40 -0.85 -12.02
CA LEU A 64 0.71 0.25 -11.14
C LEU A 64 1.26 -0.27 -9.82
N THR A 65 2.40 0.28 -9.41
CA THR A 65 2.96 0.09 -8.08
C THR A 65 3.01 1.42 -7.34
N HIS A 66 3.08 1.33 -6.02
CA HIS A 66 3.29 2.51 -5.18
C HIS A 66 4.77 2.85 -5.01
N GLY A 67 5.64 2.05 -5.63
CA GLY A 67 7.06 2.15 -5.39
C GLY A 67 7.44 1.69 -3.98
N ILE A 68 8.60 2.12 -3.54
CA ILE A 68 9.09 1.93 -2.18
C ILE A 68 9.28 3.28 -1.50
N LEU A 69 9.05 3.31 -0.19
CA LEU A 69 9.27 4.53 0.59
C LEU A 69 10.76 4.67 0.89
N ASP A 70 11.36 5.73 0.38
CA ASP A 70 12.71 6.14 0.76
C ASP A 70 12.65 6.78 2.16
N LEU A 71 13.28 6.14 3.13
CA LEU A 71 13.26 6.56 4.53
C LEU A 71 14.05 7.84 4.79
N GLU A 72 15.04 8.14 3.96
CA GLU A 72 15.87 9.34 4.12
C GLU A 72 15.12 10.59 3.65
N THR A 73 14.42 10.48 2.52
CA THR A 73 13.73 11.62 1.90
C THR A 73 12.24 11.66 2.18
N GLY A 74 11.65 10.58 2.68
CA GLY A 74 10.22 10.43 2.87
C GLY A 74 9.42 10.39 1.57
N LYS A 75 10.07 10.19 0.44
CA LYS A 75 9.43 10.14 -0.88
C LYS A 75 9.21 8.71 -1.35
N GLN A 76 8.15 8.52 -2.10
CA GLN A 76 7.97 7.30 -2.88
C GLN A 76 8.93 7.34 -4.06
N VAL A 77 9.74 6.29 -4.21
CA VAL A 77 10.66 6.10 -5.32
C VAL A 77 10.30 4.82 -6.07
N GLU A 78 10.76 4.72 -7.30
CA GLU A 78 10.48 3.54 -8.11
C GLU A 78 11.01 2.26 -7.44
N ASP A 79 10.18 1.21 -7.43
CA ASP A 79 10.63 -0.12 -7.03
C ASP A 79 11.47 -0.73 -8.16
N PRO A 80 12.76 -1.01 -7.94
CA PRO A 80 13.63 -1.56 -8.98
C PRO A 80 13.20 -2.95 -9.47
N ASN A 81 12.37 -3.66 -8.72
CA ASN A 81 11.80 -4.94 -9.14
C ASN A 81 10.64 -4.77 -10.13
N TYR A 82 10.07 -3.57 -10.24
CA TYR A 82 8.92 -3.27 -11.09
C TYR A 82 9.11 -1.95 -11.85
N PRO A 83 10.17 -1.85 -12.68
CA PRO A 83 10.50 -0.61 -13.38
C PRO A 83 9.37 -0.15 -14.30
N GLY A 84 9.18 1.15 -14.38
CA GLY A 84 8.17 1.77 -15.24
C GLY A 84 6.72 1.57 -14.79
N THR A 85 6.49 1.13 -13.54
CA THR A 85 5.13 0.88 -13.02
C THR A 85 4.72 1.83 -11.89
N GLN A 86 5.60 2.73 -11.47
CA GLN A 86 5.30 3.63 -10.36
C GLN A 86 4.11 4.54 -10.68
N PHE A 87 3.18 4.64 -9.72
CA PHE A 87 1.90 5.34 -9.87
C PHE A 87 2.08 6.80 -10.30
N GLU A 88 2.93 7.56 -9.61
CA GLU A 88 3.12 8.98 -9.88
C GLU A 88 3.68 9.24 -11.27
N GLU A 89 4.62 8.41 -11.72
CA GLU A 89 5.19 8.50 -13.07
C GLU A 89 4.15 8.13 -14.13
N LYS A 90 3.37 7.09 -13.90
CA LYS A 90 2.26 6.72 -14.82
C LYS A 90 1.16 7.75 -14.84
N TYR A 91 0.84 8.37 -13.72
CA TYR A 91 -0.09 9.48 -13.68
C TYR A 91 0.39 10.65 -14.55
N LYS A 92 1.67 11.03 -14.40
CA LYS A 92 2.27 12.08 -15.22
C LYS A 92 2.31 11.73 -16.71
N GLU A 93 2.62 10.48 -17.05
CA GLU A 93 2.60 9.99 -18.42
C GLU A 93 1.19 10.13 -19.05
N LEU A 94 0.15 9.81 -18.30
CA LEU A 94 -1.24 9.85 -18.77
C LEU A 94 -1.83 11.26 -18.81
N TRP A 95 -1.51 12.10 -17.82
CA TRP A 95 -2.18 13.38 -17.60
C TRP A 95 -1.28 14.61 -17.80
N GLY A 96 0.01 14.42 -18.06
CA GLY A 96 0.97 15.49 -18.30
C GLY A 96 1.51 16.19 -17.04
N GLU A 97 1.00 15.86 -15.87
CA GLU A 97 1.35 16.46 -14.58
C GLU A 97 1.39 15.42 -13.45
N TYR A 98 2.12 15.68 -12.39
CA TYR A 98 2.09 14.83 -11.20
C TYR A 98 0.78 15.03 -10.42
N PRO A 99 0.29 13.99 -9.72
CA PRO A 99 -0.91 14.11 -8.92
C PRO A 99 -0.69 15.09 -7.74
N THR A 100 -1.70 15.91 -7.49
CA THR A 100 -1.69 16.92 -6.40
C THR A 100 -3.08 17.06 -5.79
N GLY A 101 -3.16 17.77 -4.66
CA GLY A 101 -4.41 18.12 -4.01
C GLY A 101 -4.87 17.13 -2.95
N GLU A 102 -6.00 17.44 -2.34
CA GLU A 102 -6.54 16.74 -1.16
C GLU A 102 -6.71 15.22 -1.37
N LEU A 103 -7.14 14.82 -2.55
CA LEU A 103 -7.35 13.40 -2.85
C LEU A 103 -6.02 12.65 -2.95
N TYR A 104 -5.00 13.28 -3.50
CA TYR A 104 -3.66 12.71 -3.52
C TYR A 104 -3.04 12.66 -2.11
N ASP A 105 -3.31 13.63 -1.26
CA ASP A 105 -2.88 13.61 0.14
C ASP A 105 -3.58 12.49 0.92
N ALA A 106 -4.88 12.27 0.68
CA ALA A 106 -5.62 11.14 1.20
C ALA A 106 -5.06 9.79 0.72
N TYR A 107 -4.68 9.71 -0.55
CA TYR A 107 -4.00 8.55 -1.12
C TYR A 107 -2.67 8.27 -0.41
N LYS A 108 -1.79 9.27 -0.30
CA LYS A 108 -0.49 9.11 0.40
C LYS A 108 -0.68 8.64 1.85
N LEU A 109 -1.62 9.25 2.57
CA LEU A 109 -1.96 8.86 3.93
C LEU A 109 -2.34 7.39 4.02
N THR A 110 -3.32 6.97 3.24
CA THR A 110 -3.87 5.60 3.32
C THR A 110 -2.87 4.56 2.83
N ARG A 111 -2.12 4.88 1.79
CA ARG A 111 -1.14 3.96 1.19
C ARG A 111 0.08 3.76 2.07
N ASN A 112 0.73 4.83 2.47
CA ASN A 112 1.96 4.72 3.23
C ASN A 112 1.73 4.03 4.59
N TRP A 113 0.65 4.36 5.30
CA TRP A 113 0.27 3.65 6.51
C TRP A 113 0.08 2.17 6.27
N ARG A 114 -0.66 1.83 5.24
CA ARG A 114 -0.93 0.43 4.92
C ARG A 114 0.33 -0.32 4.50
N ASP A 115 1.10 0.21 3.58
CA ASP A 115 2.21 -0.52 2.98
C ASP A 115 3.36 -0.71 3.99
N VAL A 116 3.57 0.26 4.86
CA VAL A 116 4.62 0.16 5.89
C VAL A 116 4.24 -0.78 7.03
N ILE A 117 2.99 -0.75 7.50
CA ILE A 117 2.61 -1.47 8.71
C ILE A 117 1.78 -2.74 8.50
N GLN A 118 1.39 -3.08 7.26
CA GLN A 118 0.50 -4.22 7.03
C GLN A 118 1.09 -5.59 7.40
N LYS A 119 2.43 -5.70 7.44
CA LYS A 119 3.16 -6.91 7.83
C LYS A 119 4.06 -6.65 9.03
N SER A 120 3.58 -5.90 9.99
CA SER A 120 4.34 -5.51 11.18
C SER A 120 4.23 -6.55 12.30
N LEU A 121 5.30 -6.73 13.03
CA LEU A 121 5.30 -7.44 14.30
C LEU A 121 5.17 -6.42 15.43
N TRP A 122 4.08 -6.49 16.17
CA TRP A 122 3.79 -5.61 17.30
C TRP A 122 4.07 -6.29 18.62
N VAL A 123 4.76 -5.59 19.49
CA VAL A 123 5.09 -6.05 20.85
C VAL A 123 4.58 -5.01 21.84
N ARG A 124 4.06 -5.44 22.98
CA ARG A 124 3.70 -4.51 24.06
C ARG A 124 4.92 -3.72 24.50
N GLY A 125 4.74 -2.42 24.76
CA GLY A 125 5.83 -1.52 25.13
C GLY A 125 6.56 -1.92 26.42
N ASP A 126 5.90 -2.63 27.31
CA ASP A 126 6.44 -3.14 28.58
C ASP A 126 6.98 -4.59 28.50
N ASN A 127 7.08 -5.17 27.31
CA ASN A 127 7.57 -6.54 27.17
C ASN A 127 9.09 -6.62 27.44
N PRO A 128 9.51 -7.38 28.46
CA PRO A 128 10.92 -7.47 28.85
C PRO A 128 11.81 -8.16 27.81
N ASN A 129 11.21 -8.83 26.82
CA ASN A 129 11.94 -9.51 25.75
C ASN A 129 12.04 -8.71 24.45
N THR A 130 11.60 -7.46 24.43
CA THR A 130 11.58 -6.64 23.20
C THR A 130 12.96 -6.57 22.53
N GLU A 131 14.02 -6.33 23.28
CA GLU A 131 15.38 -6.27 22.73
C GLU A 131 15.86 -7.63 22.21
N LYS A 132 15.56 -8.71 22.91
CA LYS A 132 15.89 -10.06 22.44
C LYS A 132 15.18 -10.41 21.12
N LEU A 133 13.93 -9.97 20.98
CA LEU A 133 13.19 -10.14 19.74
C LEU A 133 13.77 -9.32 18.58
N ARG A 134 14.20 -8.09 18.86
CA ARG A 134 14.90 -7.26 17.87
C ARG A 134 16.21 -7.88 17.40
N GLU A 135 17.02 -8.36 18.34
CA GLU A 135 18.27 -9.06 18.04
C GLU A 135 18.03 -10.33 17.22
N ALA A 136 17.04 -11.13 17.59
CA ALA A 136 16.66 -12.32 16.86
C ALA A 136 16.20 -12.00 15.43
N LEU A 137 15.39 -10.94 15.25
CA LEU A 137 14.99 -10.49 13.92
C LEU A 137 16.19 -10.01 13.09
N LYS A 138 17.10 -9.23 13.68
CA LYS A 138 18.31 -8.79 12.99
C LYS A 138 19.19 -9.98 12.56
N ALA A 139 19.34 -10.97 13.43
CA ALA A 139 20.09 -12.19 13.12
C ALA A 139 19.44 -12.99 11.98
N MET A 140 18.11 -13.15 12.01
CA MET A 140 17.36 -13.81 10.94
C MET A 140 17.51 -13.07 9.60
N LEU A 141 17.46 -11.73 9.60
CA LEU A 141 17.61 -10.92 8.38
C LEU A 141 19.05 -10.95 7.83
N ALA A 142 20.04 -11.26 8.66
CA ALA A 142 21.42 -11.42 8.26
C ALA A 142 21.74 -12.85 7.75
N ASP A 143 20.82 -13.78 7.94
CA ASP A 143 20.97 -15.16 7.51
C ASP A 143 20.42 -15.36 6.09
N GLU A 144 21.31 -15.75 5.16
CA GLU A 144 20.96 -15.86 3.73
C GLU A 144 19.89 -16.92 3.46
N GLU A 145 19.91 -18.04 4.19
CA GLU A 145 18.96 -19.14 4.02
C GLU A 145 17.56 -18.69 4.48
N SER A 146 17.47 -18.10 5.67
CA SER A 146 16.23 -17.53 6.19
C SER A 146 15.64 -16.46 5.26
N MET A 147 16.49 -15.59 4.71
CA MET A 147 16.03 -14.55 3.79
C MET A 147 15.56 -15.14 2.44
N ALA A 148 16.21 -16.18 1.95
CA ALA A 148 15.74 -16.86 0.74
C ALA A 148 14.36 -17.50 0.94
N GLU A 149 14.12 -18.15 2.08
CA GLU A 149 12.80 -18.70 2.43
C GLU A 149 11.75 -17.61 2.58
N ILE A 150 12.05 -16.50 3.28
CA ILE A 150 11.14 -15.39 3.46
C ILE A 150 10.76 -14.77 2.12
N LYS A 151 11.73 -14.53 1.23
CA LYS A 151 11.48 -14.01 -0.11
C LYS A 151 10.59 -14.94 -0.94
N ALA A 152 10.81 -16.23 -0.86
CA ALA A 152 10.00 -17.23 -1.56
C ALA A 152 8.54 -17.25 -1.06
N LEU A 153 8.32 -17.10 0.25
CA LEU A 153 7.00 -17.18 0.87
C LEU A 153 6.22 -15.87 0.82
N ALA A 154 6.90 -14.77 1.15
CA ALA A 154 6.26 -13.48 1.38
C ALA A 154 6.51 -12.44 0.27
N GLY A 155 7.55 -12.61 -0.53
CA GLY A 155 8.03 -11.64 -1.50
C GLY A 155 9.24 -10.85 -0.98
N ASP A 156 9.85 -10.09 -1.88
CA ASP A 156 11.00 -9.24 -1.57
C ASP A 156 10.52 -7.89 -1.06
N TYR A 157 10.51 -7.71 0.25
CA TYR A 157 10.10 -6.47 0.91
C TYR A 157 11.28 -5.88 1.69
N PRO A 158 11.41 -4.54 1.73
CA PRO A 158 12.33 -3.90 2.64
C PRO A 158 11.89 -4.14 4.10
N TRP A 159 12.85 -4.43 4.96
CA TRP A 159 12.62 -4.67 6.37
C TRP A 159 13.07 -3.45 7.18
N ILE A 160 12.20 -3.00 8.07
CA ILE A 160 12.47 -1.89 8.99
C ILE A 160 12.57 -2.49 10.39
N VAL A 161 13.77 -2.52 10.96
CA VAL A 161 14.04 -3.14 12.26
C VAL A 161 14.89 -2.22 13.12
N GLY A 162 14.59 -2.21 14.41
CA GLY A 162 15.40 -1.48 15.39
C GLY A 162 15.05 0.01 15.45
N GLU A 163 16.05 0.86 15.31
CA GLU A 163 15.89 2.31 15.49
C GLU A 163 15.16 3.02 14.34
N ASP A 164 15.14 2.43 13.16
CA ASP A 164 14.42 2.96 12.00
C ASP A 164 12.90 2.87 12.17
N GLY A 165 12.42 1.96 13.01
CA GLY A 165 10.97 1.82 13.29
C GLY A 165 10.34 3.08 13.88
N PRO A 166 10.87 3.66 14.97
CA PRO A 166 10.39 4.94 15.50
C PRO A 166 10.43 6.09 14.49
N ALA A 167 11.51 6.22 13.72
CA ALA A 167 11.62 7.24 12.68
C ALA A 167 10.54 7.09 11.62
N MET A 168 10.27 5.85 11.19
CA MET A 168 9.18 5.54 10.28
C MET A 168 7.81 5.89 10.84
N LEU A 169 7.55 5.59 12.13
CA LEU A 169 6.27 5.95 12.75
C LEU A 169 6.07 7.47 12.84
N GLU A 170 7.12 8.22 13.14
CA GLU A 170 7.04 9.69 13.13
C GLU A 170 6.80 10.24 11.71
N PHE A 171 7.44 9.68 10.70
CA PHE A 171 7.13 10.02 9.31
C PHE A 171 5.65 9.75 8.98
N LEU A 172 5.14 8.56 9.32
CA LEU A 172 3.74 8.21 9.07
C LEU A 172 2.76 9.12 9.82
N LYS A 173 3.07 9.50 11.06
CA LYS A 173 2.28 10.47 11.81
C LYS A 173 2.23 11.84 11.12
N GLY A 174 3.34 12.27 10.54
CA GLY A 174 3.42 13.51 9.77
C GLY A 174 2.50 13.57 8.54
N LEU A 175 2.08 12.41 8.02
CA LEU A 175 1.11 12.33 6.93
C LEU A 175 -0.34 12.53 7.40
N ILE A 176 -0.60 12.45 8.71
CA ILE A 176 -1.93 12.61 9.29
C ILE A 176 -2.21 14.10 9.42
N THR A 177 -2.68 14.71 8.35
CA THR A 177 -3.20 16.07 8.38
C THR A 177 -4.73 16.05 8.45
N GLU A 178 -5.32 17.10 9.01
CA GLU A 178 -6.78 17.22 9.09
C GLU A 178 -7.42 17.19 7.71
N ASP A 179 -6.80 17.84 6.74
CA ASP A 179 -7.30 17.89 5.36
C ASP A 179 -7.20 16.54 4.66
N ALA A 180 -6.10 15.80 4.81
CA ALA A 180 -5.96 14.45 4.27
C ALA A 180 -6.99 13.48 4.90
N LEU A 181 -7.22 13.58 6.22
CA LEU A 181 -8.26 12.78 6.90
C LEU A 181 -9.66 13.14 6.39
N LYS A 182 -9.99 14.42 6.29
CA LYS A 182 -11.29 14.88 5.77
C LYS A 182 -11.50 14.39 4.33
N ALA A 183 -10.48 14.50 3.49
CA ALA A 183 -10.53 14.03 2.11
C ALA A 183 -10.72 12.51 2.04
N ALA A 184 -10.01 11.73 2.86
CA ALA A 184 -10.16 10.28 2.92
C ALA A 184 -11.57 9.86 3.38
N VAL A 185 -12.10 10.51 4.41
CA VAL A 185 -13.46 10.26 4.90
C VAL A 185 -14.50 10.61 3.84
N ARG A 186 -14.40 11.81 3.25
CA ARG A 186 -15.30 12.27 2.17
C ARG A 186 -15.28 11.30 0.99
N TRP A 187 -14.11 10.90 0.53
CA TRP A 187 -13.95 9.92 -0.55
C TRP A 187 -14.65 8.60 -0.23
N ASN A 188 -14.43 8.05 0.97
CA ASN A 188 -15.08 6.80 1.37
C ASN A 188 -16.61 6.92 1.43
N GLN A 189 -17.13 8.05 1.88
CA GLN A 189 -18.57 8.32 1.89
C GLN A 189 -19.15 8.40 0.47
N GLU A 190 -18.50 9.15 -0.39
CA GLU A 190 -18.96 9.38 -1.76
C GLU A 190 -18.79 8.14 -2.65
N ALA A 191 -17.68 7.42 -2.49
CA ALA A 191 -17.39 6.25 -3.31
C ALA A 191 -18.16 5.00 -2.88
N TYR A 192 -18.44 4.84 -1.57
CA TYR A 192 -19.01 3.61 -1.00
C TYR A 192 -20.31 3.80 -0.23
N GLY A 193 -20.77 5.01 -0.06
CA GLY A 193 -21.98 5.31 0.71
C GLY A 193 -21.84 5.01 2.21
N PHE A 194 -20.61 4.94 2.74
CA PHE A 194 -20.42 4.72 4.18
C PHE A 194 -20.94 5.90 4.97
N PRO A 195 -21.79 5.68 5.98
CA PRO A 195 -22.16 6.73 6.88
C PRO A 195 -20.91 7.26 7.61
N SER A 196 -20.87 8.56 7.88
CA SER A 196 -19.77 9.22 8.60
C SER A 196 -19.74 8.81 10.08
N VAL A 197 -19.46 7.54 10.33
CA VAL A 197 -19.36 7.02 11.70
C VAL A 197 -18.00 7.35 12.32
N TYR A 198 -17.05 7.72 11.50
CA TYR A 198 -15.69 8.04 11.94
C TYR A 198 -15.59 9.52 12.28
N LYS A 199 -15.74 9.84 13.56
CA LYS A 199 -15.20 11.10 14.11
C LYS A 199 -13.74 10.79 14.45
N PRO A 200 -12.75 11.33 13.73
CA PRO A 200 -11.36 11.18 14.14
C PRO A 200 -11.22 11.82 15.53
N GLN A 201 -11.01 11.01 16.55
CA GLN A 201 -10.49 11.50 17.79
C GLN A 201 -9.02 11.78 17.50
N LEU A 202 -8.70 13.03 17.22
CA LEU A 202 -7.33 13.49 17.23
C LEU A 202 -6.83 13.21 18.64
N VAL A 203 -5.90 12.28 18.76
CA VAL A 203 -5.19 12.03 20.02
C VAL A 203 -4.30 13.25 20.22
N GLU A 204 -4.61 14.05 21.25
CA GLU A 204 -3.77 15.12 21.75
C GLU A 204 -2.42 14.60 22.23
#